data_722f523afd2dec7a5235b0ef08ca4983
#
_entry.id   722f523afd2dec7a5235b0ef08ca4983
#
_cell.length_a   1.000
_cell.length_b   1.000
_cell.length_c   1.000
_cell.angle_alpha   90.00
_cell.angle_beta   90.00
_cell.angle_gamma   90.00
#
_symmetry.space_group_name_H-M   'P 1'
#
loop_
_entity.id
_entity.type
_entity.pdbx_description
1 polymer ?
#
loop_
_entity_poly.entity_id
_entity_poly.type
_entity_poly.pdbx_seq_one_letter_code
_entity_poly.pdbx_strand_id
1 'polypeptide(L)'
;MQQVTESRSKGFFRSSPSTAFDQYLQDIQKLPLITDPEEERRLARRAQKGDETAAERLVTANLRFVISYVKKYQGHGLDLSELVAIGNEGLLKAVRKFDPDQGVKFISYAVWWVRQAVLKALAEQTRSVRIPLNQNSQLIRLARAETVLSQVLKRDPTDSEIGRLLEETPESVRAAKQMSATEVSLDAPIDRSDREACTLGEKVLCRCSVRVLGVTSRSTIRAGIFGQCD
;
A
#
# COMPACT_ATOMS: atom_id res chain seq x y z
N MET A 1 35.75 -22.29 17.74
CA MET A 1 35.43 -21.41 16.64
C MET A 1 34.37 -22.07 15.80
N GLN A 2 33.33 -21.35 15.37
CA GLN A 2 32.17 -21.77 14.55
C GLN A 2 31.02 -22.43 15.31
N GLN A 3 30.16 -21.60 15.89
CA GLN A 3 28.72 -21.86 16.05
C GLN A 3 28.00 -20.52 16.18
N VAL A 4 27.70 -19.88 15.06
CA VAL A 4 26.75 -18.76 14.98
C VAL A 4 26.15 -18.83 13.59
N THR A 5 24.93 -19.34 13.45
CA THR A 5 23.93 -18.97 12.42
C THR A 5 22.85 -20.03 12.28
N GLU A 6 22.07 -20.29 13.32
CA GLU A 6 20.81 -21.02 13.15
C GLU A 6 19.79 -20.59 14.22
N SER A 7 19.26 -19.37 14.13
CA SER A 7 18.10 -19.01 14.95
C SER A 7 17.41 -17.73 14.48
N ARG A 8 16.87 -17.72 13.27
CA ARG A 8 16.04 -16.57 12.84
C ARG A 8 14.92 -16.89 11.83
N SER A 9 14.28 -18.04 11.95
CA SER A 9 13.12 -18.36 11.09
C SER A 9 11.92 -19.02 11.79
N LYS A 10 11.85 -18.99 13.13
CA LYS A 10 10.78 -19.68 13.88
C LYS A 10 9.85 -18.76 14.69
N GLY A 11 9.56 -17.54 14.27
CA GLY A 11 8.83 -16.57 15.09
C GLY A 11 7.58 -15.92 14.52
N PHE A 12 7.05 -16.31 13.35
CA PHE A 12 5.98 -15.51 12.73
C PHE A 12 4.63 -16.24 12.51
N PHE A 13 4.48 -17.51 12.86
CA PHE A 13 3.21 -18.23 12.71
C PHE A 13 2.69 -18.78 14.05
N ARG A 14 2.34 -17.88 14.98
CA ARG A 14 1.57 -18.24 16.18
C ARG A 14 0.50 -17.19 16.44
N SER A 15 -0.55 -17.21 15.67
CA SER A 15 -1.86 -16.68 16.10
C SER A 15 -2.92 -17.50 15.39
N SER A 16 -3.76 -18.16 16.19
CA SER A 16 -5.01 -18.89 15.91
C SER A 16 -5.31 -19.26 14.46
N PRO A 17 -5.45 -20.56 14.14
CA PRO A 17 -5.71 -21.04 12.79
C PRO A 17 -7.19 -20.87 12.47
N SER A 18 -7.60 -19.78 11.85
CA SER A 18 -9.01 -19.66 11.41
C SER A 18 -9.29 -18.63 10.32
N THR A 19 -8.31 -17.97 9.75
CA THR A 19 -8.57 -17.12 8.59
C THR A 19 -8.37 -17.93 7.31
N ALA A 20 -9.24 -17.74 6.31
CA ALA A 20 -9.11 -18.36 4.99
C ALA A 20 -7.71 -18.13 4.38
N PHE A 21 -7.08 -17.03 4.73
CA PHE A 21 -5.72 -16.70 4.30
C PHE A 21 -4.65 -17.62 4.92
N ASP A 22 -4.78 -18.01 6.18
CA ASP A 22 -3.84 -18.93 6.83
C ASP A 22 -3.93 -20.32 6.20
N GLN A 23 -5.14 -20.76 5.87
CA GLN A 23 -5.35 -22.01 5.15
C GLN A 23 -4.71 -21.97 3.75
N TYR A 24 -4.91 -20.88 3.01
CA TYR A 24 -4.26 -20.66 1.72
C TYR A 24 -2.72 -20.73 1.82
N LEU A 25 -2.12 -20.14 2.85
CA LEU A 25 -0.68 -20.20 3.08
C LEU A 25 -0.19 -21.63 3.36
N GLN A 26 -0.95 -22.43 4.10
CA GLN A 26 -0.64 -23.83 4.37
C GLN A 26 -0.72 -24.69 3.10
N ASP A 27 -1.74 -24.46 2.27
CA ASP A 27 -1.93 -25.23 1.05
C ASP A 27 -0.85 -24.93 0.00
N ILE A 28 -0.43 -23.67 -0.12
CA ILE A 28 0.70 -23.30 -1.00
C ILE A 28 2.02 -23.98 -0.58
N GLN A 29 2.24 -24.19 0.72
CA GLN A 29 3.46 -24.87 1.18
C GLN A 29 3.55 -26.34 0.71
N LYS A 30 2.41 -26.97 0.46
CA LYS A 30 2.33 -28.38 0.00
C LYS A 30 2.53 -28.51 -1.52
N LEU A 31 2.43 -27.40 -2.27
CA LEU A 31 2.53 -27.45 -3.73
C LEU A 31 3.95 -27.79 -4.20
N PRO A 32 4.09 -28.61 -5.23
CA PRO A 32 5.39 -28.97 -5.79
C PRO A 32 6.02 -27.75 -6.50
N LEU A 33 7.31 -27.56 -6.26
CA LEU A 33 8.11 -26.53 -6.93
C LEU A 33 8.64 -27.08 -8.26
N ILE A 34 8.68 -26.24 -9.29
CA ILE A 34 9.39 -26.55 -10.53
C ILE A 34 10.85 -26.13 -10.34
N THR A 35 11.75 -27.11 -10.26
CA THR A 35 13.19 -26.87 -10.09
C THR A 35 13.92 -26.93 -11.43
N ASP A 36 13.38 -27.70 -12.37
CA ASP A 36 13.99 -27.94 -13.67
C ASP A 36 13.64 -26.81 -14.67
N PRO A 37 14.64 -26.09 -15.20
CA PRO A 37 14.40 -25.04 -16.20
C PRO A 37 13.83 -25.59 -17.53
N GLU A 38 14.07 -26.84 -17.87
CA GLU A 38 13.52 -27.47 -19.07
C GLU A 38 12.00 -27.74 -18.91
N GLU A 39 11.59 -28.16 -17.73
CA GLU A 39 10.16 -28.32 -17.42
C GLU A 39 9.44 -26.97 -17.44
N GLU A 40 10.05 -25.92 -16.87
CA GLU A 40 9.53 -24.55 -16.90
C GLU A 40 9.29 -24.07 -18.35
N ARG A 41 10.27 -24.25 -19.24
CA ARG A 41 10.15 -23.88 -20.65
C ARG A 41 9.07 -24.69 -21.38
N ARG A 42 8.97 -26.00 -21.11
CA ARG A 42 7.93 -26.85 -21.71
C ARG A 42 6.53 -26.42 -21.30
N LEU A 43 6.32 -26.13 -20.02
CA LEU A 43 5.05 -25.63 -19.50
C LEU A 43 4.71 -24.25 -20.09
N ALA A 44 5.67 -23.35 -20.16
CA ALA A 44 5.47 -22.03 -20.75
C ALA A 44 5.08 -22.09 -22.23
N ARG A 45 5.73 -22.96 -23.03
CA ARG A 45 5.34 -23.17 -24.44
C ARG A 45 3.94 -23.74 -24.61
N ARG A 46 3.51 -24.64 -23.70
CA ARG A 46 2.15 -25.17 -23.68
C ARG A 46 1.13 -24.11 -23.28
N ALA A 47 1.45 -23.31 -22.26
CA ALA A 47 0.61 -22.20 -21.82
C ALA A 47 0.39 -21.16 -22.94
N GLN A 48 1.42 -20.83 -23.73
CA GLN A 48 1.29 -19.95 -24.89
C GLN A 48 0.35 -20.51 -25.98
N LYS A 49 0.28 -21.84 -26.11
CA LYS A 49 -0.64 -22.51 -27.05
C LYS A 49 -2.08 -22.59 -26.54
N GLY A 50 -2.37 -21.99 -25.38
CA GLY A 50 -3.71 -21.97 -24.78
C GLY A 50 -4.02 -23.15 -23.85
N ASP A 51 -2.99 -23.89 -23.41
CA ASP A 51 -3.17 -24.96 -22.43
C ASP A 51 -3.28 -24.37 -21.02
N GLU A 52 -4.52 -24.30 -20.51
CA GLU A 52 -4.81 -23.75 -19.17
C GLU A 52 -4.18 -24.60 -18.07
N THR A 53 -4.12 -25.92 -18.22
CA THR A 53 -3.53 -26.80 -17.19
C THR A 53 -2.04 -26.56 -17.03
N ALA A 54 -1.33 -26.27 -18.12
CA ALA A 54 0.07 -25.91 -18.10
C ALA A 54 0.29 -24.51 -17.48
N ALA A 55 -0.58 -23.55 -17.77
CA ALA A 55 -0.56 -22.24 -17.18
C ALA A 55 -0.82 -22.29 -15.66
N GLU A 56 -1.83 -23.03 -15.22
CA GLU A 56 -2.13 -23.24 -13.80
C GLU A 56 -0.96 -23.87 -13.05
N ARG A 57 -0.31 -24.89 -13.63
CA ARG A 57 0.85 -25.52 -13.02
C ARG A 57 2.04 -24.55 -12.90
N LEU A 58 2.26 -23.72 -13.90
CA LEU A 58 3.30 -22.69 -13.87
C LEU A 58 3.01 -21.62 -12.80
N VAL A 59 1.74 -21.20 -12.67
CA VAL A 59 1.31 -20.25 -11.64
C VAL A 59 1.47 -20.86 -10.25
N THR A 60 0.91 -22.03 -10.01
CA THR A 60 0.89 -22.69 -8.69
C THR A 60 2.28 -22.93 -8.12
N ALA A 61 3.24 -23.33 -8.97
CA ALA A 61 4.63 -23.51 -8.57
C ALA A 61 5.33 -22.20 -8.13
N ASN A 62 4.84 -21.04 -8.61
CA ASN A 62 5.44 -19.75 -8.33
C ASN A 62 4.70 -18.90 -7.27
N LEU A 63 3.58 -19.36 -6.70
CA LEU A 63 2.83 -18.64 -5.67
C LEU A 63 3.68 -18.31 -4.42
N ARG A 64 4.53 -19.24 -4.01
CA ARG A 64 5.44 -19.04 -2.86
C ARG A 64 6.39 -17.85 -3.08
N PHE A 65 6.85 -17.68 -4.31
CA PHE A 65 7.70 -16.56 -4.70
C PHE A 65 6.93 -15.23 -4.59
N VAL A 66 5.67 -15.17 -5.06
CA VAL A 66 4.82 -13.98 -4.96
C VAL A 66 4.67 -13.55 -3.50
N ILE A 67 4.35 -14.47 -2.60
CA ILE A 67 4.19 -14.18 -1.17
C ILE A 67 5.49 -13.59 -0.59
N SER A 68 6.63 -14.20 -0.88
CA SER A 68 7.94 -13.74 -0.42
C SER A 68 8.27 -12.34 -0.93
N TYR A 69 7.90 -12.03 -2.17
CA TYR A 69 8.15 -10.73 -2.78
C TYR A 69 7.22 -9.66 -2.22
N VAL A 70 5.95 -9.95 -2.08
CA VAL A 70 4.90 -9.02 -1.64
C VAL A 70 5.05 -8.61 -0.18
N LYS A 71 5.60 -9.48 0.68
CA LYS A 71 5.91 -9.14 2.08
C LYS A 71 6.72 -7.84 2.26
N LYS A 72 7.51 -7.46 1.25
CA LYS A 72 8.30 -6.21 1.29
C LYS A 72 7.43 -4.94 1.26
N TYR A 73 6.18 -5.07 0.82
CA TYR A 73 5.22 -3.97 0.69
C TYR A 73 4.18 -3.95 1.80
N GLN A 74 4.31 -4.84 2.78
CA GLN A 74 3.44 -4.86 3.95
C GLN A 74 3.57 -3.57 4.77
N GLY A 75 2.46 -3.06 5.31
CA GLY A 75 2.44 -1.82 6.10
C GLY A 75 2.29 -0.52 5.30
N HIS A 76 2.06 -0.60 4.00
CA HIS A 76 1.83 0.56 3.13
C HIS A 76 0.35 0.87 2.87
N GLY A 77 -0.55 0.43 3.76
CA GLY A 77 -1.98 0.76 3.71
C GLY A 77 -2.89 -0.31 3.12
N LEU A 78 -2.34 -1.42 2.60
CA LEU A 78 -3.10 -2.60 2.18
C LEU A 78 -2.76 -3.80 3.07
N ASP A 79 -3.75 -4.68 3.29
CA ASP A 79 -3.53 -5.93 4.00
C ASP A 79 -2.69 -6.91 3.16
N LEU A 80 -2.00 -7.84 3.87
CA LEU A 80 -1.16 -8.84 3.20
C LEU A 80 -1.97 -9.76 2.27
N SER A 81 -3.19 -10.10 2.65
CA SER A 81 -4.09 -10.93 1.83
C SER A 81 -4.43 -10.25 0.49
N GLU A 82 -4.75 -8.96 0.53
CA GLU A 82 -5.03 -8.14 -0.65
C GLU A 82 -3.79 -8.00 -1.54
N LEU A 83 -2.64 -7.70 -0.93
CA LEU A 83 -1.38 -7.58 -1.65
C LEU A 83 -1.00 -8.89 -2.37
N VAL A 84 -1.24 -10.05 -1.74
CA VAL A 84 -0.99 -11.36 -2.34
C VAL A 84 -1.95 -11.62 -3.50
N ALA A 85 -3.23 -11.28 -3.35
CA ALA A 85 -4.21 -11.42 -4.44
C ALA A 85 -3.81 -10.59 -5.67
N ILE A 86 -3.40 -9.34 -5.46
CA ILE A 86 -2.90 -8.44 -6.50
C ILE A 86 -1.60 -8.97 -7.13
N GLY A 87 -0.70 -9.50 -6.31
CA GLY A 87 0.53 -10.14 -6.77
C GLY A 87 0.26 -11.35 -7.67
N ASN A 88 -0.73 -12.18 -7.30
CA ASN A 88 -1.16 -13.32 -8.10
C ASN A 88 -1.79 -12.89 -9.44
N GLU A 89 -2.56 -11.79 -9.45
CA GLU A 89 -3.07 -11.20 -10.71
C GLU A 89 -1.90 -10.76 -11.62
N GLY A 90 -0.86 -10.14 -11.03
CA GLY A 90 0.37 -9.79 -11.74
C GLY A 90 1.07 -11.01 -12.32
N LEU A 91 1.15 -12.11 -11.56
CA LEU A 91 1.73 -13.37 -11.99
C LEU A 91 0.95 -14.00 -13.16
N LEU A 92 -0.37 -13.98 -13.12
CA LEU A 92 -1.22 -14.46 -14.22
C LEU A 92 -0.99 -13.67 -15.50
N LYS A 93 -0.83 -12.35 -15.40
CA LYS A 93 -0.48 -11.50 -16.56
C LYS A 93 0.91 -11.84 -17.11
N ALA A 94 1.86 -12.16 -16.24
CA ALA A 94 3.20 -12.57 -16.63
C ALA A 94 3.19 -13.90 -17.41
N VAL A 95 2.44 -14.90 -16.97
CA VAL A 95 2.34 -16.22 -17.65
C VAL A 95 1.84 -16.06 -19.09
N ARG A 96 0.83 -15.21 -19.30
CA ARG A 96 0.25 -14.99 -20.65
C ARG A 96 1.20 -14.29 -21.62
N LYS A 97 2.18 -13.55 -21.11
CA LYS A 97 3.10 -12.72 -21.92
C LYS A 97 4.54 -13.23 -21.94
N PHE A 98 4.82 -14.26 -21.17
CA PHE A 98 6.18 -14.79 -21.05
C PHE A 98 6.59 -15.55 -22.32
N ASP A 99 7.77 -15.23 -22.85
CA ASP A 99 8.40 -15.91 -23.97
C ASP A 99 9.54 -16.83 -23.47
N PRO A 100 9.36 -18.17 -23.56
CA PRO A 100 10.35 -19.13 -23.06
C PRO A 100 11.61 -19.23 -23.92
N ASP A 101 11.59 -18.70 -25.16
CA ASP A 101 12.72 -18.82 -26.10
C ASP A 101 13.80 -17.75 -25.87
N GLN A 102 13.53 -16.74 -25.05
CA GLN A 102 14.50 -15.71 -24.67
C GLN A 102 15.58 -16.17 -23.65
N GLY A 103 15.53 -17.40 -23.20
CA GLY A 103 16.54 -17.95 -22.30
C GLY A 103 16.53 -17.43 -20.87
N VAL A 104 15.57 -16.62 -20.48
CA VAL A 104 15.41 -16.04 -19.14
C VAL A 104 14.52 -16.95 -18.29
N LYS A 105 14.80 -17.08 -16.99
CA LYS A 105 13.91 -17.77 -16.04
C LYS A 105 12.60 -17.01 -15.89
N PHE A 106 11.49 -17.74 -15.83
CA PHE A 106 10.15 -17.14 -15.65
C PHE A 106 10.07 -16.20 -14.44
N ILE A 107 10.65 -16.57 -13.30
CA ILE A 107 10.66 -15.75 -12.08
C ILE A 107 11.26 -14.36 -12.35
N SER A 108 12.35 -14.26 -13.08
CA SER A 108 13.03 -12.99 -13.39
C SER A 108 12.14 -12.04 -14.22
N TYR A 109 11.32 -12.61 -15.09
CA TYR A 109 10.33 -11.86 -15.86
C TYR A 109 9.09 -11.51 -15.02
N ALA A 110 8.58 -12.45 -14.25
CA ALA A 110 7.38 -12.29 -13.44
C ALA A 110 7.51 -11.20 -12.36
N VAL A 111 8.72 -11.00 -11.80
CA VAL A 111 9.00 -9.92 -10.82
C VAL A 111 8.50 -8.57 -11.29
N TRP A 112 8.72 -8.22 -12.55
CA TRP A 112 8.32 -6.93 -13.10
C TRP A 112 6.80 -6.74 -13.12
N TRP A 113 6.06 -7.78 -13.49
CA TRP A 113 4.60 -7.76 -13.52
C TRP A 113 4.00 -7.72 -12.12
N VAL A 114 4.52 -8.54 -11.21
CA VAL A 114 4.10 -8.53 -9.81
C VAL A 114 4.37 -7.17 -9.17
N ARG A 115 5.59 -6.62 -9.36
CA ARG A 115 5.94 -5.30 -8.86
C ARG A 115 5.01 -4.22 -9.40
N GLN A 116 4.76 -4.23 -10.70
CA GLN A 116 3.89 -3.24 -11.33
C GLN A 116 2.45 -3.33 -10.82
N ALA A 117 1.91 -4.54 -10.68
CA ALA A 117 0.57 -4.76 -10.13
C ALA A 117 0.45 -4.21 -8.71
N VAL A 118 1.41 -4.56 -7.83
CA VAL A 118 1.42 -4.13 -6.43
C VAL A 118 1.56 -2.61 -6.31
N LEU A 119 2.52 -1.98 -7.01
CA LEU A 119 2.71 -0.54 -6.94
C LEU A 119 1.51 0.23 -7.49
N LYS A 120 0.86 -0.28 -8.55
CA LYS A 120 -0.37 0.29 -9.09
C LYS A 120 -1.49 0.23 -8.05
N ALA A 121 -1.71 -0.91 -7.43
CA ALA A 121 -2.75 -1.08 -6.41
C ALA A 121 -2.51 -0.21 -5.17
N LEU A 122 -1.27 -0.14 -4.70
CA LEU A 122 -0.90 0.78 -3.61
C LEU A 122 -1.22 2.24 -3.97
N ALA A 123 -0.97 2.66 -5.20
CA ALA A 123 -1.26 4.02 -5.62
C ALA A 123 -2.77 4.32 -5.75
N GLU A 124 -3.58 3.31 -6.08
CA GLU A 124 -5.00 3.46 -6.38
C GLU A 124 -5.93 3.16 -5.20
N GLN A 125 -5.54 2.25 -4.30
CA GLN A 125 -6.45 1.66 -3.30
C GLN A 125 -6.13 2.05 -1.85
N THR A 126 -4.95 2.60 -1.56
CA THR A 126 -4.57 2.94 -0.18
C THR A 126 -5.29 4.15 0.39
N ARG A 127 -5.85 5.02 -0.44
CA ARG A 127 -6.53 6.24 -0.01
C ARG A 127 -8.04 6.10 -0.18
N SER A 128 -8.83 6.63 0.76
CA SER A 128 -10.29 6.69 0.64
C SER A 128 -10.70 7.56 -0.55
N VAL A 129 -9.99 8.65 -0.81
CA VAL A 129 -10.16 9.48 -2.01
C VAL A 129 -9.10 9.08 -3.04
N ARG A 130 -9.54 8.46 -4.15
CA ARG A 130 -8.66 8.02 -5.22
C ARG A 130 -7.96 9.19 -5.91
N ILE A 131 -6.64 9.14 -5.97
CA ILE A 131 -5.80 10.08 -6.71
C ILE A 131 -5.36 9.45 -8.04
N PRO A 132 -5.38 10.17 -9.18
CA PRO A 132 -4.84 9.70 -10.44
C PRO A 132 -3.36 9.35 -10.35
N LEU A 133 -2.91 8.30 -11.07
CA LEU A 133 -1.53 7.81 -11.02
C LEU A 133 -0.48 8.89 -11.37
N ASN A 134 -0.81 9.79 -12.30
CA ASN A 134 0.09 10.88 -12.68
C ASN A 134 0.36 11.82 -11.50
N GLN A 135 -0.69 12.20 -10.77
CA GLN A 135 -0.57 13.06 -9.58
C GLN A 135 0.15 12.34 -8.45
N ASN A 136 -0.12 11.03 -8.24
CA ASN A 136 0.62 10.26 -7.25
C ASN A 136 2.11 10.18 -7.57
N SER A 137 2.48 10.06 -8.85
CA SER A 137 3.88 10.10 -9.28
C SER A 137 4.55 11.45 -8.98
N GLN A 138 3.82 12.56 -9.17
CA GLN A 138 4.29 13.89 -8.80
C GLN A 138 4.48 14.03 -7.28
N LEU A 139 3.53 13.52 -6.47
CA LEU A 139 3.65 13.52 -5.01
C LEU A 139 4.89 12.76 -4.52
N ILE A 140 5.18 11.60 -5.12
CA ILE A 140 6.39 10.81 -4.78
C ILE A 140 7.66 11.58 -5.15
N ARG A 141 7.70 12.24 -6.32
CA ARG A 141 8.84 13.07 -6.74
C ARG A 141 9.03 14.25 -5.79
N LEU A 142 7.95 14.91 -5.41
CA LEU A 142 7.94 16.02 -4.48
C LEU A 142 8.47 15.61 -3.10
N ALA A 143 7.97 14.53 -2.52
CA ALA A 143 8.42 14.01 -1.24
C ALA A 143 9.93 13.65 -1.23
N ARG A 144 10.43 13.08 -2.34
CA ARG A 144 11.86 12.81 -2.49
C ARG A 144 12.69 14.09 -2.56
N ALA A 145 12.23 15.09 -3.34
CA ALA A 145 12.91 16.37 -3.47
C ALA A 145 12.95 17.10 -2.12
N GLU A 146 11.86 17.08 -1.37
CA GLU A 146 11.76 17.66 -0.02
C GLU A 146 12.74 16.99 0.95
N THR A 147 12.83 15.65 0.93
CA THR A 147 13.79 14.90 1.75
C THR A 147 15.23 15.24 1.41
N VAL A 148 15.59 15.34 0.14
CA VAL A 148 16.95 15.68 -0.31
C VAL A 148 17.29 17.10 0.08
N LEU A 149 16.39 18.07 -0.16
CA LEU A 149 16.61 19.46 0.20
C LEU A 149 16.72 19.68 1.71
N SER A 150 15.88 19.01 2.51
CA SER A 150 15.95 19.12 3.97
C SER A 150 17.28 18.59 4.54
N GLN A 151 17.84 17.53 3.94
CA GLN A 151 19.16 17.04 4.31
C GLN A 151 20.28 18.03 4.00
N VAL A 152 20.21 18.69 2.83
CA VAL A 152 21.24 19.66 2.38
C VAL A 152 21.13 20.98 3.16
N LEU A 153 19.90 21.51 3.29
CA LEU A 153 19.65 22.82 3.91
C LEU A 153 19.60 22.77 5.43
N LYS A 154 19.43 21.58 6.02
CA LYS A 154 19.20 21.35 7.46
C LYS A 154 18.01 22.15 8.02
N ARG A 155 17.04 22.48 7.16
CA ARG A 155 15.76 23.14 7.47
C ARG A 155 14.70 22.69 6.48
N ASP A 156 13.45 22.98 6.76
CA ASP A 156 12.37 22.70 5.83
C ASP A 156 12.51 23.58 4.56
N PRO A 157 12.47 22.97 3.36
CA PRO A 157 12.60 23.70 2.11
C PRO A 157 11.33 24.49 1.79
N THR A 158 11.50 25.67 1.19
CA THR A 158 10.38 26.47 0.70
C THR A 158 9.83 25.92 -0.62
N ASP A 159 8.54 26.23 -0.93
CA ASP A 159 7.90 25.77 -2.17
C ASP A 159 8.66 26.25 -3.43
N SER A 160 9.32 27.41 -3.36
CA SER A 160 10.14 27.93 -4.44
C SER A 160 11.45 27.18 -4.64
N GLU A 161 12.06 26.67 -3.57
CA GLU A 161 13.28 25.85 -3.64
C GLU A 161 12.97 24.46 -4.21
N ILE A 162 11.86 23.87 -3.80
CA ILE A 162 11.37 22.59 -4.34
C ILE A 162 11.03 22.75 -5.83
N GLY A 163 10.31 23.82 -6.19
CA GLY A 163 9.94 24.10 -7.58
C GLY A 163 11.16 24.27 -8.49
N ARG A 164 12.23 24.92 -8.03
CA ARG A 164 13.49 25.02 -8.78
C ARG A 164 14.15 23.67 -9.02
N LEU A 165 14.13 22.77 -8.03
CA LEU A 165 14.73 21.43 -8.18
C LEU A 165 13.93 20.55 -9.14
N LEU A 166 12.60 20.69 -9.15
CA LEU A 166 11.70 19.88 -9.96
C LEU A 166 11.38 20.50 -11.33
N GLU A 167 11.85 21.74 -11.58
CA GLU A 167 11.51 22.53 -12.77
C GLU A 167 10.00 22.81 -12.88
N GLU A 168 9.33 22.93 -11.73
CA GLU A 168 7.89 23.19 -11.63
C GLU A 168 7.61 24.57 -11.01
N THR A 169 6.41 25.10 -11.26
CA THR A 169 6.00 26.35 -10.66
C THR A 169 5.71 26.18 -9.15
N PRO A 170 5.97 27.16 -8.29
CA PRO A 170 5.70 27.07 -6.86
C PRO A 170 4.20 26.88 -6.55
N GLU A 171 3.32 27.32 -7.47
CA GLU A 171 1.88 27.08 -7.36
C GLU A 171 1.52 25.61 -7.56
N SER A 172 2.15 24.93 -8.53
CA SER A 172 2.00 23.47 -8.77
C SER A 172 2.44 22.69 -7.54
N VAL A 173 3.59 23.04 -6.95
CA VAL A 173 4.11 22.42 -5.73
C VAL A 173 3.13 22.59 -4.56
N ARG A 174 2.55 23.79 -4.40
CA ARG A 174 1.56 24.05 -3.34
C ARG A 174 0.27 23.26 -3.54
N ALA A 175 -0.25 23.19 -4.77
CA ALA A 175 -1.41 22.40 -5.10
C ALA A 175 -1.17 20.91 -4.84
N ALA A 176 0.01 20.39 -5.20
CA ALA A 176 0.40 19.01 -4.93
C ALA A 176 0.49 18.72 -3.42
N LYS A 177 1.06 19.64 -2.62
CA LYS A 177 1.09 19.51 -1.16
C LYS A 177 -0.31 19.46 -0.54
N GLN A 178 -1.26 20.25 -1.04
CA GLN A 178 -2.66 20.19 -0.57
C GLN A 178 -3.31 18.82 -0.86
N MET A 179 -3.01 18.21 -2.00
CA MET A 179 -3.49 16.86 -2.33
C MET A 179 -2.81 15.75 -1.52
N SER A 180 -1.64 16.02 -0.93
CA SER A 180 -0.91 15.03 -0.12
C SER A 180 -1.50 14.85 1.28
N ALA A 181 -2.43 15.70 1.71
CA ALA A 181 -3.02 15.66 3.04
C ALA A 181 -3.56 14.26 3.37
N THR A 182 -3.20 13.76 4.55
CA THR A 182 -3.65 12.47 5.05
C THR A 182 -5.04 12.61 5.63
N GLU A 183 -5.90 11.66 5.35
CA GLU A 183 -7.24 11.58 5.90
C GLU A 183 -7.20 11.27 7.39
N VAL A 184 -8.05 11.92 8.17
CA VAL A 184 -8.18 11.69 9.61
C VAL A 184 -9.60 11.21 9.89
N SER A 185 -9.74 10.17 10.73
CA SER A 185 -11.06 9.69 11.13
C SER A 185 -11.79 10.73 11.97
N LEU A 186 -13.07 10.96 11.68
CA LEU A 186 -13.92 11.82 12.50
C LEU A 186 -14.19 11.23 13.87
N ASP A 187 -14.12 9.90 14.02
CA ASP A 187 -14.29 9.20 15.29
C ASP A 187 -12.99 9.16 16.12
N ALA A 188 -11.91 9.74 15.61
CA ALA A 188 -10.66 9.80 16.35
C ALA A 188 -10.82 10.69 17.59
N PRO A 189 -10.45 10.20 18.79
CA PRO A 189 -10.48 11.01 20.01
C PRO A 189 -9.46 12.15 19.89
N ILE A 190 -9.83 13.34 20.34
CA ILE A 190 -8.96 14.52 20.29
C ILE A 190 -7.84 14.38 21.32
N ASP A 191 -8.17 13.85 22.49
CA ASP A 191 -7.19 13.57 23.54
C ASP A 191 -7.04 12.06 23.74
N ARG A 192 -5.82 11.55 23.65
CA ARG A 192 -5.51 10.12 23.81
C ARG A 192 -5.47 9.67 25.27
N SER A 193 -5.50 10.61 26.21
CA SER A 193 -5.40 10.35 27.63
C SER A 193 -6.74 10.01 28.29
N ASP A 194 -7.86 10.50 27.74
CA ASP A 194 -9.21 10.29 28.27
C ASP A 194 -10.04 9.38 27.40
N ARG A 195 -10.60 8.31 27.97
CA ARG A 195 -11.51 7.39 27.27
C ARG A 195 -12.89 8.00 26.95
N GLU A 196 -13.21 9.12 27.57
CA GLU A 196 -14.45 9.90 27.38
C GLU A 196 -14.21 11.17 26.53
N ALA A 197 -13.02 11.27 25.88
CA ALA A 197 -12.68 12.46 25.11
C ALA A 197 -13.61 12.64 23.90
N CYS A 198 -14.06 13.86 23.72
CA CYS A 198 -14.83 14.32 22.58
C CYS A 198 -14.19 13.92 21.26
N THR A 199 -14.96 13.43 20.31
CA THR A 199 -14.46 13.03 18.99
C THR A 199 -14.23 14.27 18.10
N LEU A 200 -13.36 14.11 17.08
CA LEU A 200 -13.11 15.16 16.11
C LEU A 200 -14.42 15.55 15.38
N GLY A 201 -15.29 14.59 15.11
CA GLY A 201 -16.60 14.81 14.49
C GLY A 201 -17.53 15.68 15.32
N GLU A 202 -17.62 15.46 16.62
CA GLU A 202 -18.42 16.29 17.53
C GLU A 202 -17.95 17.75 17.56
N LYS A 203 -16.62 17.95 17.56
CA LYS A 203 -16.03 19.29 17.53
C LYS A 203 -16.28 20.02 16.20
N VAL A 204 -16.26 19.30 15.08
CA VAL A 204 -16.58 19.86 13.75
C VAL A 204 -18.06 20.21 13.66
N LEU A 205 -18.96 19.32 14.13
CA LEU A 205 -20.40 19.55 14.14
C LEU A 205 -20.79 20.74 15.05
N CYS A 206 -20.21 20.84 16.23
CA CYS A 206 -20.44 21.94 17.14
C CYS A 206 -20.04 23.28 16.51
N ARG A 207 -18.91 23.33 15.79
CA ARG A 207 -18.42 24.53 15.09
C ARG A 207 -19.29 24.91 13.88
N CYS A 208 -19.88 23.94 13.19
CA CYS A 208 -20.81 24.17 12.09
C CYS A 208 -22.17 24.67 12.59
N SER A 209 -22.69 24.13 13.69
CA SER A 209 -23.94 24.57 14.30
C SER A 209 -23.91 26.05 14.71
N VAL A 210 -22.80 26.54 15.24
CA VAL A 210 -22.60 27.95 15.59
C VAL A 210 -22.58 28.87 14.35
N ARG A 211 -22.13 28.34 13.20
CA ARG A 211 -22.06 29.13 11.95
C ARG A 211 -23.42 29.19 11.20
N VAL A 212 -24.21 28.10 11.27
CA VAL A 212 -25.54 28.01 10.63
C VAL A 212 -26.60 28.80 11.43
N LEU A 213 -26.45 28.86 12.76
CA LEU A 213 -27.32 29.65 13.66
C LEU A 213 -26.87 31.09 13.86
N GLY A 214 -26.03 31.60 12.99
CA GLY A 214 -25.43 32.94 13.03
C GLY A 214 -26.41 34.14 12.96
N VAL A 215 -27.64 33.96 13.40
CA VAL A 215 -28.60 35.05 13.69
C VAL A 215 -29.22 34.76 15.06
N THR A 216 -28.97 35.72 15.95
CA THR A 216 -29.67 36.02 17.22
C THR A 216 -29.22 35.36 18.51
N SER A 217 -28.84 36.29 19.35
CA SER A 217 -28.84 36.35 20.82
C SER A 217 -27.88 35.43 21.59
N ARG A 218 -26.84 36.10 22.07
CA ARG A 218 -25.87 35.67 23.09
C ARG A 218 -26.46 35.25 24.46
N SER A 219 -27.76 35.15 24.61
CA SER A 219 -28.40 34.97 25.94
C SER A 219 -29.14 33.66 26.16
N THR A 220 -29.33 32.81 25.12
CA THR A 220 -30.16 31.61 25.30
C THR A 220 -29.39 30.28 25.17
N ILE A 221 -28.13 30.29 24.81
CA ILE A 221 -27.33 29.08 24.61
C ILE A 221 -26.60 28.62 25.90
N ARG A 222 -26.76 29.38 27.01
CA ARG A 222 -26.00 29.13 28.26
C ARG A 222 -26.55 28.03 29.18
N ALA A 223 -27.64 27.38 28.83
CA ALA A 223 -28.32 26.50 29.77
C ALA A 223 -28.62 25.06 29.30
N GLY A 224 -28.17 24.61 28.09
CA GLY A 224 -28.65 23.29 27.65
C GLY A 224 -27.70 22.37 26.94
N ILE A 225 -26.55 22.82 26.47
CA ILE A 225 -25.68 21.98 25.62
C ILE A 225 -24.18 22.02 26.03
N PHE A 226 -23.80 22.86 26.98
CA PHE A 226 -22.41 22.98 27.44
C PHE A 226 -22.14 22.23 28.75
N GLY A 227 -22.78 21.11 28.95
CA GLY A 227 -22.60 20.34 30.18
C GLY A 227 -21.48 19.31 30.15
N GLN A 228 -20.62 19.22 29.14
CA GLN A 228 -19.58 18.16 29.15
C GLN A 228 -18.46 18.33 28.12
N CYS A 229 -18.01 19.52 27.82
CA CYS A 229 -16.75 19.72 27.08
C CYS A 229 -16.02 20.94 27.64
N ASP A 230 -15.41 20.79 28.83
CA ASP A 230 -14.30 21.62 29.31
C ASP A 230 -12.98 20.91 29.04
#